data_0160dee698c2f4ffa0a71afb6dac91aa
#
_entry.id   0160dee698c2f4ffa0a71afb6dac91aa
#
_cell.length_a   1.000
_cell.length_b   1.000
_cell.length_c   1.000
_cell.angle_alpha   90.00
_cell.angle_beta   90.00
_cell.angle_gamma   90.00
#
_symmetry.space_group_name_H-M   'P 1'
#
loop_
_entity.id
_entity.type
_entity.pdbx_description
1 polymer ?
#
loop_
_entity_poly.entity_id
_entity_poly.type
_entity_poly.pdbx_seq_one_letter_code
_entity_poly.pdbx_strand_id
1 'polypeptide(L)'
;EATPDYKIEILGINWNLSDTSANNLVSADNDLPWLQDTVESNVRESWSPVFRDVIILNPANERPIAAFNLTTYNLALEVNRTQLKALLLSIAELEDADGDSLSDFWEDEMFGGDYSPGPLDDTDGDSSVEMIEYALGAHSGERGSQPHFTTALLEDRGDQHFSITFRRRLGNAGGLRSVVEMSEALGTWSSGPDAMVEVSRVNPYDGTGTEFVTYRTIRTVSALPGHRFFRVRCNLPVREP
;
A
#
# COMPACT_ATOMS: atom_id res chain seq x y z
N GLU A 1 18.98 -14.69 17.43
CA GLU A 1 17.68 -14.09 17.09
C GLU A 1 16.92 -15.08 16.24
N ALA A 2 15.71 -15.45 16.66
CA ALA A 2 14.84 -16.28 15.86
C ALA A 2 14.27 -15.40 14.73
N THR A 3 14.49 -15.81 13.49
CA THR A 3 13.82 -15.16 12.35
C THR A 3 12.32 -15.40 12.50
N PRO A 4 11.47 -14.38 12.43
CA PRO A 4 10.02 -14.56 12.43
C PRO A 4 9.60 -15.56 11.35
N ASP A 5 8.69 -16.46 11.68
CA ASP A 5 8.20 -17.49 10.74
C ASP A 5 7.05 -16.91 9.89
N TYR A 6 7.42 -16.06 8.92
CA TYR A 6 6.44 -15.47 8.02
C TYR A 6 5.88 -16.53 7.07
N LYS A 7 4.59 -16.71 7.09
CA LYS A 7 3.90 -17.61 6.19
C LYS A 7 3.58 -16.93 4.87
N ILE A 8 4.51 -16.99 3.91
CA ILE A 8 4.31 -16.52 2.54
C ILE A 8 4.05 -17.72 1.65
N GLU A 9 2.88 -17.77 1.02
CA GLU A 9 2.53 -18.77 0.01
C GLU A 9 2.66 -18.17 -1.39
N ILE A 10 3.36 -18.87 -2.28
CA ILE A 10 3.57 -18.44 -3.67
C ILE A 10 2.90 -19.45 -4.60
N LEU A 11 2.04 -18.97 -5.47
CA LEU A 11 1.36 -19.77 -6.50
C LEU A 11 1.67 -19.22 -7.87
N GLY A 12 1.93 -20.11 -8.84
CA GLY A 12 1.97 -19.73 -10.24
C GLY A 12 0.60 -19.92 -10.89
N ILE A 13 0.21 -19.03 -11.80
CA ILE A 13 -1.06 -19.12 -12.53
C ILE A 13 -0.80 -18.98 -14.03
N ASN A 14 -1.16 -20.00 -14.80
CA ASN A 14 -1.28 -19.89 -16.23
C ASN A 14 -2.64 -19.29 -16.60
N TRP A 15 -2.64 -18.07 -17.06
CA TRP A 15 -3.86 -17.34 -17.43
C TRP A 15 -4.36 -17.63 -18.87
N ASN A 16 -3.60 -18.41 -19.64
CA ASN A 16 -4.01 -18.77 -21.00
C ASN A 16 -5.02 -19.92 -20.96
N LEU A 17 -6.29 -19.59 -21.07
CA LEU A 17 -7.40 -20.53 -20.98
C LEU A 17 -7.37 -21.63 -22.06
N SER A 18 -6.68 -21.39 -23.18
CA SER A 18 -6.65 -22.29 -24.33
C SER A 18 -5.34 -23.08 -24.47
N ASP A 19 -4.28 -22.73 -23.75
CA ASP A 19 -2.98 -23.38 -23.86
C ASP A 19 -2.42 -23.80 -22.50
N THR A 20 -2.49 -25.08 -22.22
CA THR A 20 -1.93 -25.72 -21.02
C THR A 20 -0.56 -26.33 -21.24
N SER A 21 0.02 -26.23 -22.46
CA SER A 21 1.26 -26.93 -22.83
C SER A 21 2.47 -26.48 -21.98
N ALA A 22 2.47 -25.24 -21.53
CA ALA A 22 3.52 -24.69 -20.69
C ALA A 22 3.49 -25.19 -19.23
N ASN A 23 2.36 -25.72 -18.76
CA ASN A 23 2.20 -26.10 -17.34
C ASN A 23 3.22 -27.18 -16.93
N ASN A 24 3.41 -28.19 -17.76
CA ASN A 24 4.39 -29.26 -17.49
C ASN A 24 5.85 -28.78 -17.50
N LEU A 25 6.16 -27.75 -18.30
CA LEU A 25 7.51 -27.19 -18.36
C LEU A 25 7.85 -26.39 -17.10
N VAL A 26 6.87 -25.70 -16.56
CA VAL A 26 7.06 -24.89 -15.34
C VAL A 26 7.11 -25.77 -14.09
N SER A 27 6.30 -26.83 -14.03
CA SER A 27 6.22 -27.70 -12.86
C SER A 27 7.27 -28.84 -12.83
N ALA A 28 7.98 -29.10 -13.94
CA ALA A 28 8.86 -30.27 -14.08
C ALA A 28 10.05 -30.29 -13.08
N ASP A 29 10.58 -29.13 -12.73
CA ASP A 29 11.77 -28.99 -11.88
C ASP A 29 11.57 -28.00 -10.70
N ASN A 30 10.32 -27.70 -10.36
CA ASN A 30 9.97 -26.72 -9.33
C ASN A 30 8.90 -27.26 -8.39
N ASP A 31 9.04 -26.95 -7.12
CA ASP A 31 8.02 -27.21 -6.09
C ASP A 31 6.94 -26.11 -6.01
N LEU A 32 6.99 -25.14 -6.95
CA LEU A 32 6.01 -24.06 -7.01
C LEU A 32 4.64 -24.63 -7.42
N PRO A 33 3.60 -24.49 -6.58
CA PRO A 33 2.24 -24.82 -6.97
C PRO A 33 1.84 -24.02 -8.22
N TRP A 34 1.36 -24.74 -9.26
CA TRP A 34 1.03 -24.14 -10.55
C TRP A 34 -0.43 -24.43 -10.89
N LEU A 35 -1.20 -23.38 -11.05
CA LEU A 35 -2.62 -23.43 -11.33
C LEU A 35 -2.90 -23.06 -12.79
N GLN A 36 -4.00 -23.58 -13.32
CA GLN A 36 -4.58 -23.17 -14.59
C GLN A 36 -5.79 -22.29 -14.34
N ASP A 37 -5.79 -21.08 -14.90
CA ASP A 37 -6.98 -20.22 -14.89
C ASP A 37 -8.13 -20.85 -15.66
N THR A 38 -9.36 -20.58 -15.24
CA THR A 38 -10.59 -21.09 -15.86
C THR A 38 -11.51 -19.93 -16.26
N VAL A 39 -12.48 -20.24 -17.12
CA VAL A 39 -13.51 -19.25 -17.52
C VAL A 39 -14.31 -18.76 -16.32
N GLU A 40 -14.53 -19.62 -15.34
CA GLU A 40 -15.28 -19.32 -14.12
C GLU A 40 -14.49 -18.44 -13.16
N SER A 41 -13.19 -18.74 -12.95
CA SER A 41 -12.33 -17.99 -12.04
C SER A 41 -11.92 -16.67 -12.65
N ASN A 42 -11.59 -16.66 -13.93
CA ASN A 42 -11.20 -15.51 -14.74
C ASN A 42 -10.29 -14.50 -14.02
N VAL A 43 -9.18 -15.01 -13.46
CA VAL A 43 -8.21 -14.23 -12.68
C VAL A 43 -7.66 -13.06 -13.50
N ARG A 44 -7.50 -13.28 -14.81
CA ARG A 44 -7.02 -12.25 -15.72
C ARG A 44 -7.90 -11.00 -15.75
N GLU A 45 -9.22 -11.14 -15.78
CA GLU A 45 -10.13 -9.99 -15.75
C GLU A 45 -10.29 -9.43 -14.34
N SER A 46 -10.34 -10.31 -13.34
CA SER A 46 -10.55 -9.92 -11.94
C SER A 46 -9.40 -9.08 -11.39
N TRP A 47 -8.15 -9.45 -11.71
CA TRP A 47 -6.95 -8.79 -11.16
C TRP A 47 -6.23 -7.89 -12.17
N SER A 48 -6.60 -7.95 -13.47
CA SER A 48 -6.01 -7.19 -14.56
C SER A 48 -4.46 -7.22 -14.59
N PRO A 49 -3.83 -8.40 -14.43
CA PRO A 49 -2.38 -8.50 -14.36
C PRO A 49 -1.73 -8.17 -15.70
N VAL A 50 -0.56 -7.56 -15.64
CA VAL A 50 0.33 -7.43 -16.80
C VAL A 50 1.22 -8.67 -16.89
N PHE A 51 1.74 -8.96 -18.06
CA PHE A 51 2.62 -10.11 -18.27
C PHE A 51 3.81 -10.09 -17.29
N ARG A 52 4.01 -11.21 -16.57
CA ARG A 52 5.03 -11.41 -15.52
C ARG A 52 4.85 -10.57 -14.26
N ASP A 53 3.64 -10.18 -13.92
CA ASP A 53 3.34 -9.62 -12.60
C ASP A 53 3.38 -10.72 -11.53
N VAL A 54 3.99 -10.38 -10.40
CA VAL A 54 3.72 -11.00 -9.11
C VAL A 54 2.63 -10.17 -8.46
N ILE A 55 1.43 -10.74 -8.34
CA ILE A 55 0.31 -10.10 -7.66
C ILE A 55 0.33 -10.53 -6.20
N ILE A 56 0.33 -9.56 -5.30
CA ILE A 56 0.33 -9.81 -3.86
C ILE A 56 -1.08 -9.57 -3.34
N LEU A 57 -1.61 -10.57 -2.65
CA LEU A 57 -2.97 -10.54 -2.12
C LEU A 57 -2.94 -10.23 -0.62
N ASN A 58 -3.95 -9.52 -0.16
CA ASN A 58 -4.21 -9.35 1.26
C ASN A 58 -4.77 -10.68 1.83
N PRO A 59 -4.14 -11.29 2.82
CA PRO A 59 -4.57 -12.56 3.38
C PRO A 59 -5.95 -12.51 4.04
N ALA A 60 -6.38 -11.32 4.50
CA ALA A 60 -7.67 -11.16 5.16
C ALA A 60 -8.88 -11.13 4.21
N ASN A 61 -8.70 -10.77 2.94
CA ASN A 61 -9.81 -10.60 1.99
C ASN A 61 -9.49 -11.04 0.56
N GLU A 62 -8.30 -11.62 0.34
CA GLU A 62 -7.82 -12.15 -0.94
C GLU A 62 -7.82 -11.13 -2.10
N ARG A 63 -7.82 -9.83 -1.79
CA ARG A 63 -7.79 -8.78 -2.81
C ARG A 63 -6.36 -8.37 -3.13
N PRO A 64 -6.06 -8.05 -4.41
CA PRO A 64 -4.77 -7.50 -4.76
C PRO A 64 -4.46 -6.20 -4.00
N ILE A 65 -3.29 -6.15 -3.37
CA ILE A 65 -2.78 -4.97 -2.66
C ILE A 65 -1.52 -4.40 -3.30
N ALA A 66 -0.75 -5.24 -3.99
CA ALA A 66 0.43 -4.79 -4.72
C ALA A 66 0.68 -5.66 -5.95
N ALA A 67 1.45 -5.12 -6.90
CA ALA A 67 1.97 -5.84 -8.05
C ALA A 67 3.46 -5.53 -8.23
N PHE A 68 4.26 -6.55 -8.56
CA PHE A 68 5.68 -6.41 -8.84
C PHE A 68 6.00 -7.05 -10.19
N ASN A 69 6.31 -6.24 -11.20
CA ASN A 69 6.49 -6.73 -12.56
C ASN A 69 7.91 -7.23 -12.82
N LEU A 70 8.07 -8.53 -13.10
CA LEU A 70 9.36 -9.18 -13.32
C LEU A 70 10.03 -8.82 -14.65
N THR A 71 9.35 -8.15 -15.57
CA THR A 71 9.96 -7.61 -16.78
C THR A 71 10.72 -6.34 -16.46
N THR A 72 10.14 -5.47 -15.66
CA THR A 72 10.76 -4.23 -15.20
C THR A 72 11.83 -4.50 -14.14
N TYR A 73 11.53 -5.37 -13.19
CA TYR A 73 12.39 -5.69 -12.04
C TYR A 73 12.91 -7.13 -12.15
N ASN A 74 13.88 -7.34 -13.04
CA ASN A 74 14.47 -8.65 -13.28
C ASN A 74 15.15 -9.20 -12.02
N LEU A 75 14.67 -10.34 -11.50
CA LEU A 75 15.20 -10.99 -10.31
C LEU A 75 16.61 -11.57 -10.44
N ALA A 76 17.22 -11.56 -11.64
CA ALA A 76 18.64 -11.83 -11.78
C ALA A 76 19.50 -10.78 -11.04
N LEU A 77 18.98 -9.58 -10.84
CA LEU A 77 19.64 -8.51 -10.10
C LEU A 77 19.30 -8.60 -8.60
N GLU A 78 20.34 -8.54 -7.75
CA GLU A 78 20.20 -8.61 -6.29
C GLU A 78 19.29 -7.51 -5.73
N VAL A 79 19.43 -6.30 -6.23
CA VAL A 79 18.62 -5.16 -5.82
C VAL A 79 17.12 -5.42 -5.98
N ASN A 80 16.71 -6.05 -7.09
CA ASN A 80 15.31 -6.35 -7.36
C ASN A 80 14.79 -7.49 -6.47
N ARG A 81 15.64 -8.49 -6.14
CA ARG A 81 15.29 -9.53 -5.17
C ARG A 81 15.07 -8.95 -3.79
N THR A 82 15.96 -8.03 -3.37
CA THR A 82 15.84 -7.33 -2.09
C THR A 82 14.56 -6.50 -2.04
N GLN A 83 14.23 -5.78 -3.12
CA GLN A 83 13.00 -4.99 -3.21
C GLN A 83 11.73 -5.88 -3.12
N LEU A 84 11.70 -7.00 -3.87
CA LEU A 84 10.56 -7.92 -3.78
C LEU A 84 10.44 -8.55 -2.39
N LYS A 85 11.58 -8.95 -1.79
CA LYS A 85 11.60 -9.49 -0.43
C LYS A 85 11.06 -8.45 0.57
N ALA A 86 11.56 -7.22 0.53
CA ALA A 86 11.09 -6.16 1.41
C ALA A 86 9.59 -5.89 1.24
N LEU A 87 9.10 -5.85 -0.01
CA LEU A 87 7.67 -5.71 -0.30
C LEU A 87 6.84 -6.86 0.28
N LEU A 88 7.28 -8.11 0.11
CA LEU A 88 6.58 -9.27 0.65
C LEU A 88 6.56 -9.26 2.18
N LEU A 89 7.68 -8.94 2.80
CA LEU A 89 7.78 -8.83 4.26
C LEU A 89 6.87 -7.71 4.78
N SER A 90 6.91 -6.53 4.23
CA SER A 90 6.06 -5.40 4.64
C SER A 90 4.55 -5.66 4.52
N ILE A 91 4.16 -6.68 3.77
CA ILE A 91 2.76 -7.09 3.59
C ILE A 91 2.44 -8.35 4.40
N ALA A 92 3.40 -9.26 4.57
CA ALA A 92 3.23 -10.47 5.39
C ALA A 92 3.04 -10.14 6.88
N GLU A 93 3.47 -8.99 7.27
CA GLU A 93 3.47 -8.53 8.63
C GLU A 93 2.19 -7.83 9.01
N LEU A 94 1.26 -8.64 9.39
CA LEU A 94 0.07 -8.24 10.09
C LEU A 94 0.15 -8.67 11.56
N GLU A 95 1.32 -9.12 12.02
CA GLU A 95 1.56 -9.36 13.43
C GLU A 95 1.66 -8.03 14.16
N ASP A 96 0.87 -7.88 15.19
CA ASP A 96 0.70 -6.76 16.10
C ASP A 96 0.53 -7.43 17.47
N ALA A 97 1.64 -7.82 18.07
CA ALA A 97 1.68 -8.70 19.24
C ALA A 97 1.15 -8.03 20.51
N ASP A 98 1.40 -6.74 20.65
CA ASP A 98 0.87 -5.93 21.76
C ASP A 98 -0.50 -5.35 21.44
N GLY A 99 -0.88 -5.41 20.18
CA GLY A 99 -2.20 -5.06 19.70
C GLY A 99 -2.46 -3.57 19.62
N ASP A 100 -1.49 -2.73 19.38
CA ASP A 100 -1.61 -1.27 19.35
C ASP A 100 -1.90 -0.67 17.96
N SER A 101 -1.87 -1.52 16.92
CA SER A 101 -2.11 -1.20 15.49
C SER A 101 -0.89 -0.67 14.74
N LEU A 102 0.27 -0.67 15.34
CA LEU A 102 1.55 -0.66 14.64
C LEU A 102 1.92 -2.11 14.32
N SER A 103 2.68 -2.38 13.28
CA SER A 103 3.11 -3.76 13.03
C SER A 103 4.44 -4.05 13.71
N ASP A 104 4.57 -5.22 14.31
CA ASP A 104 5.81 -5.69 14.96
C ASP A 104 7.06 -5.46 14.09
N PHE A 105 6.93 -5.69 12.79
CA PHE A 105 8.06 -5.46 11.87
C PHE A 105 8.47 -4.00 11.76
N TRP A 106 7.52 -3.10 11.61
CA TRP A 106 7.83 -1.70 11.54
C TRP A 106 8.46 -1.22 12.85
N GLU A 107 7.98 -1.73 13.99
CA GLU A 107 8.53 -1.45 15.29
C GLU A 107 9.93 -2.05 15.47
N ASP A 108 10.17 -3.29 14.98
CA ASP A 108 11.49 -3.89 14.92
C ASP A 108 12.47 -3.02 14.10
N GLU A 109 12.01 -2.50 12.95
CA GLU A 109 12.83 -1.66 12.09
C GLU A 109 13.11 -0.28 12.71
N MET A 110 12.09 0.33 13.33
CA MET A 110 12.18 1.68 13.90
C MET A 110 12.80 1.71 15.29
N PHE A 111 12.48 0.74 16.12
CA PHE A 111 12.83 0.72 17.56
C PHE A 111 13.71 -0.46 17.98
N GLY A 112 14.11 -1.33 17.02
CA GLY A 112 15.01 -2.46 17.30
C GLY A 112 14.39 -3.53 18.20
N GLY A 113 13.08 -3.73 18.10
CA GLY A 113 12.33 -4.73 18.87
C GLY A 113 11.83 -4.22 20.22
N ASP A 114 11.81 -2.92 20.43
CA ASP A 114 11.10 -2.30 21.56
C ASP A 114 9.68 -1.95 21.11
N TYR A 115 8.69 -2.70 21.57
CA TYR A 115 7.25 -2.51 21.29
C TYR A 115 6.56 -1.61 22.34
N SER A 116 7.32 -0.84 23.10
CA SER A 116 6.73 0.07 24.08
C SER A 116 6.27 1.43 23.56
N PRO A 117 6.83 1.98 22.46
CA PRO A 117 6.26 3.16 21.83
C PRO A 117 4.90 2.86 21.20
N GLY A 118 3.86 3.50 21.69
CA GLY A 118 2.50 3.31 21.17
C GLY A 118 2.14 4.31 20.06
N PRO A 119 1.00 4.13 19.39
CA PRO A 119 0.60 4.89 18.19
C PRO A 119 0.43 6.40 18.41
N LEU A 120 0.32 6.86 19.64
CA LEU A 120 0.19 8.28 19.98
C LEU A 120 1.46 8.89 20.60
N ASP A 121 2.53 8.10 20.70
CA ASP A 121 3.83 8.60 21.14
C ASP A 121 4.52 9.35 19.99
N ASP A 122 5.49 10.18 20.36
CA ASP A 122 6.36 10.98 19.49
C ASP A 122 7.79 10.73 19.97
N THR A 123 8.39 9.64 19.53
CA THR A 123 9.65 9.13 20.08
C THR A 123 10.84 10.01 19.75
N ASP A 124 10.86 10.63 18.56
CA ASP A 124 11.94 11.52 18.14
C ASP A 124 11.71 13.00 18.47
N GLY A 125 10.51 13.37 18.93
CA GLY A 125 10.15 14.69 19.38
C GLY A 125 9.98 15.72 18.26
N ASP A 126 9.52 15.30 17.08
CA ASP A 126 9.34 16.17 15.92
C ASP A 126 7.88 16.67 15.73
N SER A 127 6.98 16.23 16.60
CA SER A 127 5.53 16.52 16.63
C SER A 127 4.70 15.69 15.66
N SER A 128 5.27 14.65 15.08
CA SER A 128 4.55 13.59 14.39
C SER A 128 4.43 12.39 15.33
N VAL A 129 3.24 11.84 15.49
CA VAL A 129 3.06 10.64 16.31
C VAL A 129 3.29 9.39 15.48
N GLU A 130 3.70 8.29 16.14
CA GLU A 130 4.10 7.02 15.51
C GLU A 130 3.06 6.49 14.51
N MET A 131 1.77 6.60 14.83
CA MET A 131 0.69 6.21 13.92
C MET A 131 0.72 6.99 12.59
N ILE A 132 1.02 8.27 12.62
CA ILE A 132 1.07 9.11 11.42
C ILE A 132 2.28 8.76 10.59
N GLU A 133 3.42 8.53 11.22
CA GLU A 133 4.65 8.13 10.54
C GLU A 133 4.53 6.74 9.92
N TYR A 134 4.01 5.78 10.67
CA TYR A 134 3.67 4.46 10.17
C TYR A 134 2.71 4.52 8.98
N ALA A 135 1.60 5.24 9.11
CA ALA A 135 0.56 5.30 8.09
C ALA A 135 1.02 5.97 6.79
N LEU A 136 1.88 6.98 6.90
CA LEU A 136 2.25 7.86 5.80
C LEU A 136 3.72 7.71 5.37
N GLY A 137 4.44 6.74 5.95
CA GLY A 137 5.79 6.35 5.53
C GLY A 137 6.86 7.38 5.86
N ALA A 138 6.75 8.06 7.00
CA ALA A 138 7.84 8.79 7.62
C ALA A 138 8.66 7.85 8.52
N HIS A 139 9.78 8.31 9.05
CA HIS A 139 10.70 7.51 9.85
C HIS A 139 10.70 7.97 11.30
N SER A 140 10.20 7.16 12.20
CA SER A 140 9.96 7.49 13.62
C SER A 140 11.22 7.72 14.46
N GLY A 141 12.36 7.24 14.03
CA GLY A 141 13.63 7.47 14.72
C GLY A 141 14.47 8.61 14.12
N GLU A 142 13.95 9.34 13.14
CA GLU A 142 14.70 10.37 12.42
C GLU A 142 13.98 11.72 12.48
N ARG A 143 14.33 12.51 13.48
CA ARG A 143 13.73 13.81 13.74
C ARG A 143 13.69 14.70 12.50
N GLY A 144 12.48 15.08 12.10
CA GLY A 144 12.23 15.89 10.90
C GLY A 144 11.89 15.07 9.67
N SER A 145 11.77 13.76 9.79
CA SER A 145 11.19 12.89 8.78
C SER A 145 9.68 13.05 8.79
N GLN A 146 9.17 14.01 8.05
CA GLN A 146 7.74 14.32 8.02
C GLN A 146 7.03 13.64 6.84
N PRO A 147 5.75 13.25 6.99
CA PRO A 147 4.94 12.80 5.88
C PRO A 147 4.94 13.79 4.72
N HIS A 148 5.21 13.29 3.52
CA HIS A 148 5.31 14.14 2.34
C HIS A 148 3.97 14.26 1.61
N PHE A 149 3.52 15.49 1.42
CA PHE A 149 2.31 15.83 0.65
C PHE A 149 2.65 16.74 -0.51
N THR A 150 2.13 16.41 -1.69
CA THR A 150 2.22 17.27 -2.88
C THR A 150 0.82 17.61 -3.38
N THR A 151 0.57 18.89 -3.61
CA THR A 151 -0.67 19.34 -4.24
C THR A 151 -0.40 19.89 -5.63
N ALA A 152 -1.28 19.63 -6.57
CA ALA A 152 -1.14 20.07 -7.96
C ALA A 152 -2.52 20.31 -8.61
N LEU A 153 -2.50 20.87 -9.83
CA LEU A 153 -3.62 20.80 -10.75
C LEU A 153 -3.41 19.62 -11.69
N LEU A 154 -4.41 18.77 -11.77
CA LEU A 154 -4.42 17.60 -12.64
C LEU A 154 -5.43 17.82 -13.75
N GLU A 155 -5.00 17.62 -14.99
CA GLU A 155 -5.88 17.67 -16.16
C GLU A 155 -6.50 16.30 -16.41
N ASP A 156 -7.82 16.26 -16.53
CA ASP A 156 -8.57 15.09 -16.94
C ASP A 156 -9.60 15.49 -17.99
N ARG A 157 -9.45 14.98 -19.21
CA ARG A 157 -10.34 15.21 -20.37
C ARG A 157 -10.57 16.68 -20.71
N GLY A 158 -9.54 17.52 -20.50
CA GLY A 158 -9.58 18.95 -20.76
C GLY A 158 -10.08 19.81 -19.60
N ASP A 159 -10.49 19.18 -18.51
CA ASP A 159 -10.85 19.85 -17.26
C ASP A 159 -9.71 19.80 -16.25
N GLN A 160 -9.57 20.85 -15.44
CA GLN A 160 -8.60 20.91 -14.36
C GLN A 160 -9.25 20.61 -13.01
N HIS A 161 -8.57 19.79 -12.21
CA HIS A 161 -8.96 19.38 -10.88
C HIS A 161 -7.85 19.66 -9.86
N PHE A 162 -8.21 20.01 -8.65
CA PHE A 162 -7.23 20.01 -7.55
C PHE A 162 -6.86 18.57 -7.20
N SER A 163 -5.59 18.31 -6.92
CA SER A 163 -5.12 17.00 -6.51
C SER A 163 -4.17 17.07 -5.33
N ILE A 164 -4.11 15.96 -4.59
CA ILE A 164 -3.16 15.69 -3.52
C ILE A 164 -2.54 14.32 -3.74
N THR A 165 -1.21 14.26 -3.63
CA THR A 165 -0.43 13.02 -3.65
C THR A 165 0.28 12.87 -2.32
N PHE A 166 0.24 11.65 -1.76
CA PHE A 166 0.90 11.33 -0.50
C PHE A 166 1.25 9.84 -0.46
N ARG A 167 2.09 9.45 0.52
CA ARG A 167 2.35 8.04 0.81
C ARG A 167 1.23 7.45 1.66
N ARG A 168 0.91 6.20 1.41
CA ARG A 168 -0.02 5.40 2.20
C ARG A 168 0.56 4.02 2.43
N ARG A 169 0.38 3.46 3.64
CA ARG A 169 0.78 2.08 3.96
C ARG A 169 0.12 1.09 3.00
N LEU A 170 0.89 0.12 2.51
CA LEU A 170 0.38 -1.02 1.76
C LEU A 170 -0.30 -1.99 2.72
N GLY A 171 -1.43 -2.53 2.27
CA GLY A 171 -2.22 -3.41 3.12
C GLY A 171 -3.01 -2.64 4.17
N ASN A 172 -3.57 -3.37 5.12
CA ASN A 172 -4.41 -2.84 6.18
C ASN A 172 -3.98 -3.43 7.53
N ALA A 173 -2.68 -3.36 7.80
CA ALA A 173 -2.12 -3.82 9.07
C ALA A 173 -2.85 -3.13 10.23
N GLY A 174 -3.24 -3.90 11.23
CA GLY A 174 -3.95 -3.38 12.40
C GLY A 174 -5.28 -2.68 12.11
N GLY A 175 -5.80 -2.70 10.85
CA GLY A 175 -7.05 -2.02 10.49
C GLY A 175 -6.95 -0.50 10.32
N LEU A 176 -5.75 0.05 10.29
CA LEU A 176 -5.47 1.47 10.07
C LEU A 176 -6.08 1.94 8.73
N ARG A 177 -6.77 3.06 8.73
CA ARG A 177 -7.41 3.64 7.54
C ARG A 177 -7.01 5.09 7.35
N SER A 178 -6.54 5.41 6.14
CA SER A 178 -6.31 6.78 5.69
C SER A 178 -7.51 7.31 4.91
N VAL A 179 -8.04 8.45 5.30
CA VAL A 179 -9.17 9.12 4.65
C VAL A 179 -8.72 10.48 4.15
N VAL A 180 -8.84 10.71 2.85
CA VAL A 180 -8.57 12.02 2.24
C VAL A 180 -9.82 12.88 2.37
N GLU A 181 -9.63 14.09 2.86
CA GLU A 181 -10.69 15.06 3.05
C GLU A 181 -10.31 16.41 2.43
N MET A 182 -11.29 17.10 1.93
CA MET A 182 -11.17 18.42 1.31
C MET A 182 -12.09 19.41 2.03
N SER A 183 -11.65 20.67 2.13
CA SER A 183 -12.47 21.78 2.65
C SER A 183 -12.28 23.06 1.85
N GLU A 184 -13.33 23.86 1.79
CA GLU A 184 -13.30 25.23 1.22
C GLU A 184 -12.90 26.28 2.25
N ALA A 185 -13.11 26.03 3.54
CA ALA A 185 -13.00 27.06 4.59
C ALA A 185 -12.51 26.52 5.93
N LEU A 186 -11.88 25.33 5.99
CA LEU A 186 -11.38 24.65 7.20
C LEU A 186 -12.46 24.27 8.23
N GLY A 187 -13.68 24.72 8.09
CA GLY A 187 -14.77 24.47 9.05
C GLY A 187 -15.53 23.16 8.76
N THR A 188 -15.71 22.82 7.49
CA THR A 188 -16.44 21.62 7.07
C THR A 188 -15.58 20.82 6.10
N TRP A 189 -15.44 19.54 6.37
CA TRP A 189 -14.63 18.61 5.57
C TRP A 189 -15.51 17.61 4.85
N SER A 190 -15.21 17.39 3.58
CA SER A 190 -15.90 16.43 2.71
C SER A 190 -14.93 15.33 2.29
N SER A 191 -15.37 14.08 2.33
CA SER A 191 -14.61 12.89 1.93
C SER A 191 -15.47 11.96 1.08
N GLY A 192 -14.84 10.90 0.57
CA GLY A 192 -15.50 9.86 -0.21
C GLY A 192 -15.74 10.21 -1.66
N PRO A 193 -16.44 9.33 -2.40
CA PRO A 193 -16.52 9.38 -3.87
C PRO A 193 -17.27 10.60 -4.43
N ASP A 194 -18.02 11.31 -3.62
CA ASP A 194 -18.71 12.54 -4.04
C ASP A 194 -17.81 13.80 -3.95
N ALA A 195 -16.70 13.71 -3.23
CA ALA A 195 -15.75 14.80 -3.04
C ALA A 195 -14.43 14.57 -3.77
N MET A 196 -13.86 13.39 -3.58
CA MET A 196 -12.52 13.02 -4.03
C MET A 196 -12.53 11.62 -4.64
N VAL A 197 -11.69 11.39 -5.67
CA VAL A 197 -11.48 10.08 -6.27
C VAL A 197 -9.99 9.78 -6.40
N GLU A 198 -9.60 8.55 -6.08
CA GLU A 198 -8.26 8.06 -6.34
C GLU A 198 -8.07 7.88 -7.85
N VAL A 199 -7.01 8.47 -8.41
CA VAL A 199 -6.73 8.47 -9.86
C VAL A 199 -5.39 7.85 -10.21
N SER A 200 -4.50 7.70 -9.24
CA SER A 200 -3.20 7.06 -9.45
C SER A 200 -2.72 6.36 -8.20
N ARG A 201 -2.03 5.25 -8.43
CA ARG A 201 -1.35 4.47 -7.41
C ARG A 201 -0.01 4.02 -7.97
N VAL A 202 1.08 4.31 -7.25
CA VAL A 202 2.44 3.98 -7.67
C VAL A 202 3.21 3.43 -6.48
N ASN A 203 3.65 2.18 -6.57
CA ASN A 203 4.55 1.61 -5.58
C ASN A 203 5.99 2.02 -5.92
N PRO A 204 6.72 2.72 -5.05
CA PRO A 204 8.12 3.08 -5.29
C PRO A 204 9.10 1.90 -5.14
N TYR A 205 8.66 0.80 -4.54
CA TYR A 205 9.49 -0.38 -4.22
C TYR A 205 10.76 -0.04 -3.42
N ASP A 206 10.65 0.92 -2.52
CA ASP A 206 11.76 1.42 -1.71
C ASP A 206 11.90 0.71 -0.35
N GLY A 207 11.12 -0.33 -0.11
CA GLY A 207 11.16 -1.14 1.11
C GLY A 207 10.36 -0.56 2.28
N THR A 208 9.77 0.62 2.14
CA THR A 208 9.03 1.28 3.23
C THR A 208 7.65 0.67 3.52
N GLY A 209 7.21 -0.30 2.71
CA GLY A 209 5.85 -0.85 2.81
C GLY A 209 4.74 0.17 2.49
N THR A 210 5.06 1.22 1.72
CA THR A 210 4.11 2.25 1.33
C THR A 210 4.01 2.41 -0.19
N GLU A 211 2.93 3.03 -0.63
CA GLU A 211 2.70 3.44 -2.02
C GLU A 211 2.37 4.93 -2.11
N PHE A 212 2.65 5.56 -3.25
CA PHE A 212 2.14 6.88 -3.54
C PHE A 212 0.73 6.77 -4.11
N VAL A 213 -0.20 7.52 -3.53
CA VAL A 213 -1.57 7.63 -4.04
C VAL A 213 -1.89 9.07 -4.39
N THR A 214 -2.58 9.25 -5.51
CA THR A 214 -3.06 10.57 -5.94
C THR A 214 -4.58 10.58 -5.95
N TYR A 215 -5.14 11.53 -5.23
CA TYR A 215 -6.56 11.84 -5.25
C TYR A 215 -6.80 13.16 -5.96
N ARG A 216 -7.88 13.26 -6.73
CA ARG A 216 -8.34 14.53 -7.27
C ARG A 216 -9.76 14.84 -6.81
N THR A 217 -10.11 16.13 -6.86
CA THR A 217 -11.50 16.56 -6.65
C THR A 217 -12.42 16.04 -7.76
N ILE A 218 -13.65 15.71 -7.42
CA ILE A 218 -14.68 15.37 -8.41
C ILE A 218 -15.06 16.62 -9.20
N ARG A 219 -15.26 17.73 -8.51
CA ARG A 219 -15.58 19.02 -9.17
C ARG A 219 -14.31 19.64 -9.75
N THR A 220 -14.45 20.30 -10.87
CA THR A 220 -13.38 21.02 -11.57
C THR A 220 -12.97 22.29 -10.83
N VAL A 221 -11.80 22.82 -11.13
CA VAL A 221 -11.31 24.09 -10.57
C VAL A 221 -12.28 25.24 -10.90
N SER A 222 -12.85 25.25 -12.09
CA SER A 222 -13.83 26.28 -12.52
C SER A 222 -15.13 26.21 -11.69
N ALA A 223 -15.53 25.03 -11.26
CA ALA A 223 -16.71 24.82 -10.41
C ALA A 223 -16.41 25.00 -8.91
N LEU A 224 -15.14 25.15 -8.54
CA LEU A 224 -14.66 25.31 -7.17
C LEU A 224 -13.75 26.56 -7.08
N PRO A 225 -14.25 27.78 -7.26
CA PRO A 225 -13.43 28.98 -7.19
C PRO A 225 -12.89 29.20 -5.78
N GLY A 226 -11.64 29.67 -5.67
CA GLY A 226 -10.99 30.00 -4.40
C GLY A 226 -10.04 28.93 -3.89
N HIS A 227 -9.64 29.04 -2.64
CA HIS A 227 -8.69 28.15 -1.99
C HIS A 227 -9.32 26.79 -1.66
N ARG A 228 -8.47 25.75 -1.63
CA ARG A 228 -8.83 24.41 -1.15
C ARG A 228 -7.81 23.95 -0.15
N PHE A 229 -8.30 23.32 0.89
CA PHE A 229 -7.50 22.70 1.94
C PHE A 229 -7.70 21.19 1.85
N PHE A 230 -6.61 20.46 1.98
CA PHE A 230 -6.60 19.00 2.03
C PHE A 230 -6.04 18.55 3.37
N ARG A 231 -6.54 17.44 3.85
CA ARG A 231 -5.92 16.69 4.94
C ARG A 231 -6.08 15.19 4.69
N VAL A 232 -5.15 14.43 5.24
CA VAL A 232 -5.27 12.99 5.39
C VAL A 232 -5.53 12.71 6.86
N ARG A 233 -6.60 12.01 7.15
CA ARG A 233 -6.94 11.58 8.49
C ARG A 233 -6.68 10.08 8.61
N CYS A 234 -5.80 9.70 9.53
CA CYS A 234 -5.56 8.31 9.89
C CYS A 234 -6.48 7.93 11.05
N ASN A 235 -7.12 6.77 10.95
CA ASN A 235 -7.99 6.25 11.98
C ASN A 235 -7.52 4.87 12.38
N LEU A 236 -7.32 4.67 13.67
CA LEU A 236 -7.17 3.33 14.24
C LEU A 236 -8.52 2.58 14.19
N PRO A 237 -8.49 1.26 14.10
CA PRO A 237 -9.70 0.46 14.19
C PRO A 237 -10.35 0.67 15.55
N VAL A 238 -11.68 0.73 15.55
CA VAL A 238 -12.44 0.63 16.81
C VAL A 238 -12.34 -0.82 17.26
N ARG A 239 -11.62 -1.08 18.35
CA ARG A 239 -11.66 -2.40 18.98
C ARG A 239 -13.00 -2.54 19.69
N GLU A 240 -13.78 -3.50 19.27
CA GLU A 240 -14.94 -3.90 20.06
C GLU A 240 -14.43 -4.59 21.34
N PRO A 241 -14.99 -4.24 22.51
CA PRO A 241 -14.57 -4.76 23.81
C PRO A 241 -14.82 -6.26 23.96
#